data_2c45822e15698217c8339f735d3974f0
#
_entry.id   2c45822e15698217c8339f735d3974f0
#
_cell.length_a   1.000
_cell.length_b   1.000
_cell.length_c   1.000
_cell.angle_alpha   90.00
_cell.angle_beta   90.00
_cell.angle_gamma   90.00
#
_symmetry.space_group_name_H-M   'P 1'
#
loop_
_entity.id
_entity.type
_entity.pdbx_description
1 polymer ?
#
loop_
_entity_poly.entity_id
_entity_poly.type
_entity_poly.pdbx_seq_one_letter_code
_entity_poly.pdbx_strand_id
1 'polypeptide(L)'
;MLFRSGRPIAQHQVIAHKLADAATEIEAARALLQSVVWRIQAGEYPVAEISMTKKFVAQVQNRVADVCLQVHGGAGYMSEYEVSRQFRDARLWRIGAGTDEVMNEVIAKRLGLTSS
;
A
#
# COMPACT_ATOMS: atom_id res chain seq x y z
N MET A 1 2.85 -21.62 7.44
CA MET A 1 3.79 -20.67 8.03
C MET A 1 5.22 -21.12 7.77
N LEU A 2 6.10 -20.20 7.45
CA LEU A 2 7.52 -20.53 7.22
C LEU A 2 8.26 -20.64 8.53
N PHE A 3 9.26 -21.55 8.55
CA PHE A 3 10.04 -21.84 9.74
C PHE A 3 11.54 -21.72 9.46
N ARG A 4 12.28 -21.29 10.46
CA ARG A 4 13.73 -21.30 10.45
C ARG A 4 14.22 -21.48 11.88
N SER A 5 15.25 -22.34 12.08
CA SER A 5 15.82 -22.61 13.40
C SER A 5 14.78 -23.11 14.40
N GLY A 6 13.84 -23.97 13.94
CA GLY A 6 12.84 -24.61 14.79
C GLY A 6 11.71 -23.73 15.26
N ARG A 7 11.55 -22.51 14.72
CA ARG A 7 10.45 -21.60 15.07
C ARG A 7 9.94 -20.85 13.86
N PRO A 8 8.71 -20.31 13.89
CA PRO A 8 8.18 -19.49 12.81
C PRO A 8 9.12 -18.31 12.53
N ILE A 9 9.34 -18.00 11.25
CA ILE A 9 10.22 -16.90 10.87
C ILE A 9 9.76 -15.56 11.42
N ALA A 10 8.45 -15.38 11.61
CA ALA A 10 7.89 -14.16 12.18
C ALA A 10 8.38 -13.88 13.60
N GLN A 11 8.92 -14.88 14.31
CA GLN A 11 9.48 -14.70 15.65
C GLN A 11 10.95 -14.25 15.62
N HIS A 12 11.61 -14.24 14.47
CA HIS A 12 12.93 -13.65 14.33
C HIS A 12 12.80 -12.13 14.29
N GLN A 13 13.63 -11.44 15.08
CA GLN A 13 13.51 -10.00 15.30
C GLN A 13 13.48 -9.19 14.00
N VAL A 14 14.37 -9.49 13.06
CA VAL A 14 14.45 -8.74 11.81
C VAL A 14 13.18 -8.90 10.98
N ILE A 15 12.56 -10.08 10.98
CA ILE A 15 11.30 -10.34 10.29
C ILE A 15 10.14 -9.67 11.03
N ALA A 16 10.11 -9.81 12.35
CA ALA A 16 9.07 -9.18 13.18
C ALA A 16 9.04 -7.66 12.98
N HIS A 17 10.20 -7.02 12.92
CA HIS A 17 10.30 -5.58 12.72
C HIS A 17 9.82 -5.15 11.33
N LYS A 18 10.15 -5.92 10.30
CA LYS A 18 9.64 -5.66 8.94
C LYS A 18 8.12 -5.76 8.88
N LEU A 19 7.54 -6.76 9.53
CA LEU A 19 6.10 -6.92 9.59
C LEU A 19 5.43 -5.83 10.43
N ALA A 20 6.09 -5.37 11.49
CA ALA A 20 5.59 -4.25 12.30
C ALA A 20 5.55 -2.96 11.50
N ASP A 21 6.57 -2.67 10.70
CA ASP A 21 6.59 -1.52 9.80
C ASP A 21 5.46 -1.61 8.78
N ALA A 22 5.27 -2.78 8.17
CA ALA A 22 4.18 -3.01 7.22
C ALA A 22 2.81 -2.79 7.88
N ALA A 23 2.62 -3.31 9.09
CA ALA A 23 1.38 -3.14 9.83
C ALA A 23 1.10 -1.66 10.13
N THR A 24 2.14 -0.90 10.45
CA THR A 24 2.03 0.54 10.69
C THR A 24 1.57 1.28 9.43
N GLU A 25 2.16 0.97 8.29
CA GLU A 25 1.76 1.58 7.02
C GLU A 25 0.32 1.22 6.64
N ILE A 26 -0.09 -0.03 6.87
CA ILE A 26 -1.46 -0.47 6.61
C ILE A 26 -2.45 0.30 7.48
N GLU A 27 -2.14 0.50 8.76
CA GLU A 27 -3.01 1.26 9.65
C GLU A 27 -3.12 2.73 9.23
N ALA A 28 -2.02 3.34 8.79
CA ALA A 28 -2.04 4.70 8.26
C ALA A 28 -2.92 4.81 7.00
N ALA A 29 -2.77 3.85 6.10
CA ALA A 29 -3.56 3.80 4.86
C ALA A 29 -5.06 3.61 5.18
N ARG A 30 -5.36 2.71 6.11
CA ARG A 30 -6.73 2.47 6.55
C ARG A 30 -7.36 3.71 7.16
N ALA A 31 -6.64 4.40 8.03
CA ALA A 31 -7.11 5.61 8.69
C ALA A 31 -7.43 6.72 7.68
N LEU A 32 -6.54 6.91 6.69
CA LEU A 32 -6.76 7.89 5.63
C LEU A 32 -7.99 7.53 4.80
N LEU A 33 -8.13 6.28 4.41
CA LEU A 33 -9.28 5.81 3.65
C LEU A 33 -10.58 6.02 4.42
N GLN A 34 -10.61 5.63 5.68
CA GLN A 34 -11.80 5.78 6.53
C GLN A 34 -12.19 7.25 6.70
N SER A 35 -11.21 8.12 6.89
CA SER A 35 -11.45 9.56 6.99
C SER A 35 -12.11 10.11 5.73
N VAL A 36 -11.62 9.71 4.57
CA VAL A 36 -12.17 10.17 3.28
C VAL A 36 -13.58 9.61 3.05
N VAL A 37 -13.78 8.32 3.33
CA VAL A 37 -15.11 7.70 3.19
C VAL A 37 -16.11 8.40 4.10
N TRP A 38 -15.74 8.71 5.34
CA TRP A 38 -16.62 9.41 6.28
C TRP A 38 -17.01 10.80 5.76
N ARG A 39 -16.07 11.53 5.19
CA ARG A 39 -16.35 12.85 4.59
C ARG A 39 -17.29 12.75 3.40
N ILE A 40 -17.10 11.73 2.54
CA ILE A 40 -18.00 11.50 1.40
C ILE A 40 -19.41 11.18 1.90
N GLN A 41 -19.54 10.35 2.92
CA GLN A 41 -20.84 10.01 3.52
C GLN A 41 -21.51 11.22 4.16
N ALA A 42 -20.74 12.20 4.61
CA ALA A 42 -21.24 13.45 5.16
C ALA A 42 -21.65 14.47 4.08
N GLY A 43 -21.58 14.12 2.80
CA GLY A 43 -21.98 14.97 1.70
C GLY A 43 -20.86 15.81 1.10
N GLU A 44 -19.63 15.64 1.55
CA GLU A 44 -18.46 16.32 0.98
C GLU A 44 -17.93 15.59 -0.24
N TYR A 45 -17.17 16.29 -1.06
CA TYR A 45 -16.42 15.67 -2.16
C TYR A 45 -14.96 16.14 -2.10
N PRO A 46 -14.14 15.57 -1.20
CA PRO A 46 -12.79 16.04 -0.95
C PRO A 46 -11.81 15.51 -2.01
N VAL A 47 -11.77 16.16 -3.16
CA VAL A 47 -11.05 15.70 -4.35
C VAL A 47 -9.57 15.48 -4.07
N ALA A 48 -8.91 16.42 -3.39
CA ALA A 48 -7.47 16.28 -3.07
C ALA A 48 -7.24 15.04 -2.20
N GLU A 49 -8.05 14.87 -1.16
CA GLU A 49 -7.90 13.78 -0.21
C GLU A 49 -8.27 12.42 -0.83
N ILE A 50 -9.22 12.39 -1.76
CA ILE A 50 -9.52 11.18 -2.54
C ILE A 50 -8.30 10.77 -3.36
N SER A 51 -7.67 11.73 -4.03
CA SER A 51 -6.46 11.49 -4.83
C SER A 51 -5.27 11.05 -3.95
N MET A 52 -5.11 11.69 -2.78
CA MET A 52 -4.10 11.30 -1.79
C MET A 52 -4.31 9.86 -1.35
N THR A 53 -5.54 9.48 -1.07
CA THR A 53 -5.89 8.13 -0.62
C THR A 53 -5.56 7.10 -1.70
N LYS A 54 -5.98 7.33 -2.93
CA LYS A 54 -5.70 6.42 -4.04
C LYS A 54 -4.20 6.21 -4.20
N LYS A 55 -3.44 7.28 -4.21
CA LYS A 55 -1.98 7.23 -4.35
C LYS A 55 -1.33 6.53 -3.18
N PHE A 56 -1.66 6.93 -1.95
CA PHE A 56 -1.01 6.42 -0.75
C PHE A 56 -1.31 4.95 -0.52
N VAL A 57 -2.58 4.55 -0.65
CA VAL A 57 -2.99 3.14 -0.47
C VAL A 57 -2.29 2.25 -1.50
N ALA A 58 -2.21 2.68 -2.75
CA ALA A 58 -1.52 1.91 -3.79
C ALA A 58 -0.03 1.76 -3.49
N GLN A 59 0.62 2.82 -3.01
CA GLN A 59 2.03 2.77 -2.63
C GLN A 59 2.27 1.85 -1.45
N VAL A 60 1.43 1.92 -0.41
CA VAL A 60 1.52 1.03 0.75
C VAL A 60 1.33 -0.42 0.31
N GLN A 61 0.33 -0.68 -0.54
CA GLN A 61 0.08 -2.02 -1.04
C GLN A 61 1.30 -2.59 -1.77
N ASN A 62 1.97 -1.79 -2.57
CA ASN A 62 3.19 -2.19 -3.26
C ASN A 62 4.32 -2.50 -2.28
N ARG A 63 4.55 -1.64 -1.28
CA ARG A 63 5.60 -1.86 -0.28
C ARG A 63 5.34 -3.09 0.57
N VAL A 64 4.09 -3.28 1.00
CA VAL A 64 3.71 -4.45 1.81
C VAL A 64 3.84 -5.74 1.00
N ALA A 65 3.41 -5.73 -0.27
CA ALA A 65 3.55 -6.89 -1.15
C ALA A 65 5.03 -7.24 -1.36
N ASP A 66 5.89 -6.23 -1.52
CA ASP A 66 7.33 -6.43 -1.66
C ASP A 66 7.94 -7.07 -0.39
N VAL A 67 7.60 -6.56 0.77
CA VAL A 67 8.06 -7.12 2.06
C VAL A 67 7.60 -8.56 2.21
N CYS A 68 6.34 -8.84 1.93
CA CYS A 68 5.79 -10.19 2.03
C CYS A 68 6.48 -11.15 1.08
N LEU A 69 6.74 -10.74 -0.16
CA LEU A 69 7.48 -11.56 -1.12
C LEU A 69 8.89 -11.84 -0.62
N GLN A 70 9.58 -10.82 -0.12
CA GLN A 70 10.94 -10.97 0.40
C GLN A 70 10.99 -11.93 1.58
N VAL A 71 10.02 -11.87 2.47
CA VAL A 71 9.92 -12.76 3.63
C VAL A 71 9.73 -14.21 3.21
N HIS A 72 9.03 -14.45 2.10
CA HIS A 72 8.87 -15.79 1.53
C HIS A 72 10.16 -16.33 0.89
N GLY A 73 11.14 -15.47 0.64
CA GLY A 73 12.38 -15.86 -0.03
C GLY A 73 12.13 -16.34 -1.45
N GLY A 74 12.87 -17.36 -1.88
CA GLY A 74 12.73 -17.92 -3.22
C GLY A 74 11.32 -18.39 -3.56
N ALA A 75 10.59 -18.90 -2.57
CA ALA A 75 9.19 -19.32 -2.76
C ALA A 75 8.31 -18.14 -3.18
N GLY A 76 8.58 -16.92 -2.72
CA GLY A 76 7.83 -15.74 -3.08
C GLY A 76 7.91 -15.39 -4.56
N TYR A 77 8.96 -15.81 -5.24
CA TYR A 77 9.12 -15.56 -6.67
C TYR A 77 8.40 -16.59 -7.53
N MET A 78 8.02 -17.72 -6.97
CA MET A 78 7.41 -18.82 -7.72
C MET A 78 5.92 -18.55 -7.92
N SER A 79 5.45 -18.76 -9.15
CA SER A 79 4.09 -18.40 -9.56
C SER A 79 2.99 -19.21 -8.86
N GLU A 80 3.30 -20.38 -8.30
CA GLU A 80 2.32 -21.16 -7.54
C GLU A 80 2.00 -20.58 -6.16
N TYR A 81 2.77 -19.62 -5.67
CA TYR A 81 2.47 -18.94 -4.40
C TYR A 81 1.69 -17.66 -4.64
N GLU A 82 0.65 -17.46 -3.86
CA GLU A 82 -0.24 -16.32 -4.04
C GLU A 82 0.46 -14.97 -3.87
N VAL A 83 1.49 -14.90 -3.02
CA VAL A 83 2.24 -13.66 -2.81
C VAL A 83 2.89 -13.16 -4.09
N SER A 84 3.31 -14.07 -4.98
CA SER A 84 3.88 -13.70 -6.28
C SER A 84 2.85 -12.97 -7.14
N ARG A 85 1.63 -13.49 -7.20
CA ARG A 85 0.53 -12.85 -7.93
C ARG A 85 0.15 -11.51 -7.31
N GLN A 86 0.04 -11.46 -5.99
CA GLN A 86 -0.31 -10.22 -5.28
C GLN A 86 0.73 -9.13 -5.50
N PHE A 87 2.01 -9.47 -5.51
CA PHE A 87 3.08 -8.53 -5.81
C PHE A 87 2.91 -7.92 -7.21
N ARG A 88 2.66 -8.76 -8.20
CA ARG A 88 2.48 -8.33 -9.58
C ARG A 88 1.22 -7.48 -9.75
N ASP A 89 0.10 -7.94 -9.21
CA ASP A 89 -1.18 -7.25 -9.34
C ASP A 89 -1.18 -5.91 -8.62
N ALA A 90 -0.54 -5.83 -7.45
CA ALA A 90 -0.44 -4.60 -6.68
C ALA A 90 0.25 -3.49 -7.47
N ARG A 91 1.22 -3.83 -8.32
CA ARG A 91 1.97 -2.83 -9.08
C ARG A 91 1.09 -2.06 -10.06
N LEU A 92 0.04 -2.70 -10.56
CA LEU A 92 -0.90 -2.06 -11.47
C LEU A 92 -1.62 -0.87 -10.83
N TRP A 93 -1.90 -0.92 -9.53
CA TRP A 93 -2.69 0.12 -8.85
C TRP A 93 -2.01 1.48 -8.80
N ARG A 94 -0.72 1.54 -9.05
CA ARG A 94 0.00 2.82 -9.18
C ARG A 94 -0.06 3.40 -10.59
N ILE A 95 -0.59 2.63 -11.53
CA ILE A 95 -0.67 2.98 -12.96
C ILE A 95 -2.13 3.11 -13.39
N GLY A 96 -2.97 2.13 -13.05
CA GLY A 96 -4.37 2.06 -13.48
C GLY A 96 -5.25 3.08 -12.78
N ALA A 97 -6.27 3.55 -13.46
CA ALA A 97 -7.26 4.49 -12.95
C ALA A 97 -6.64 5.80 -12.44
N GLY A 98 -5.57 6.23 -13.06
CA GLY A 98 -4.80 7.41 -12.66
C GLY A 98 -3.48 7.03 -12.02
N THR A 99 -2.39 7.43 -12.67
CA THR A 99 -1.04 7.19 -12.16
C THR A 99 -0.77 8.01 -10.91
N ASP A 100 0.29 7.64 -10.16
CA ASP A 100 0.77 8.46 -9.04
C ASP A 100 1.02 9.90 -9.49
N GLU A 101 1.58 10.09 -10.68
CA GLU A 101 1.88 11.40 -11.24
C GLU A 101 0.61 12.20 -11.50
N VAL A 102 -0.43 11.59 -12.07
CA VAL A 102 -1.71 12.24 -12.28
C VAL A 102 -2.38 12.59 -10.95
N MET A 103 -2.29 11.72 -9.96
CA MET A 103 -2.81 12.03 -8.62
C MET A 103 -2.10 13.24 -8.02
N ASN A 104 -0.79 13.32 -8.18
CA ASN A 104 -0.02 14.47 -7.72
C ASN A 104 -0.44 15.78 -8.42
N GLU A 105 -0.73 15.73 -9.71
CA GLU A 105 -1.23 16.91 -10.43
C GLU A 105 -2.56 17.39 -9.84
N VAL A 106 -3.49 16.48 -9.59
CA VAL A 106 -4.78 16.83 -8.99
C VAL A 106 -4.58 17.44 -7.60
N ILE A 107 -3.76 16.82 -6.78
CA ILE A 107 -3.48 17.28 -5.42
C ILE A 107 -2.86 18.69 -5.46
N ALA A 108 -1.83 18.87 -6.28
CA ALA A 108 -1.13 20.15 -6.38
C ALA A 108 -2.07 21.29 -6.81
N LYS A 109 -2.92 21.03 -7.79
CA LYS A 109 -3.95 22.01 -8.22
C LYS A 109 -4.88 22.37 -7.09
N ARG A 110 -5.42 21.38 -6.40
CA ARG A 110 -6.39 21.58 -5.33
C ARG A 110 -5.81 22.31 -4.11
N LEU A 111 -4.50 22.15 -3.89
CA LEU A 111 -3.79 22.88 -2.84
C LEU A 111 -3.32 24.27 -3.28
N GLY A 112 -3.55 24.64 -4.54
CA GLY A 112 -3.14 25.94 -5.06
C GLY A 112 -1.64 26.06 -5.33
N LEU A 113 -0.95 24.91 -5.48
CA LEU A 113 0.49 24.89 -5.70
C LEU A 113 0.86 25.09 -7.17
N THR A 114 -0.07 24.76 -8.08
CA THR A 114 0.11 24.93 -9.52
C THR A 114 -1.09 25.67 -10.10
N SER A 115 -0.86 26.45 -11.16
CA SER A 115 -1.94 27.05 -11.92
C SER A 115 -2.66 25.98 -12.73
N SER A 116 -3.94 26.14 -12.90
CA SER A 116 -4.80 25.19 -13.64
C SER A 116 -4.39 25.05 -15.11
#